data_2a59cf6dc6df4acd18f5beff7a6e574b
#
_entry.id   2a59cf6dc6df4acd18f5beff7a6e574b
#
_cell.length_a   1.000
_cell.length_b   1.000
_cell.length_c   1.000
_cell.angle_alpha   90.00
_cell.angle_beta   90.00
_cell.angle_gamma   90.00
#
_symmetry.space_group_name_H-M   'P 1'
#
loop_
_entity.id
_entity.type
_entity.pdbx_description
1 polymer ?
#
loop_
_entity_poly.entity_id
_entity_poly.type
_entity_poly.pdbx_seq_one_letter_code
_entity_poly.pdbx_strand_id
1 'polypeptide(L)'
;MINNVRQAIEDLKAGKLIVLIDDDDREAEGDLVGLAELVTGENVNFMTKHARGLICAPVSTEIAQRLNLHSMLDKNTDPHETAFTVSVDYKTSTTGISAFERATTIKELANPNSRPEDFNRPGHMFPLVGRDGGIKVRRGHTEASLDLARLANSTEASYICEIMNEDGTMARRDDLYEFAKKWNLTVVDLDELTRFLSFEERVKIKLPTEFGDFDLQLFEDEFNKEHLIISKGDLTSEEPLLIRVHSECLTGDIFASHRCDCGEQLHAALEKISELGRGAVLYLRQEGRGIGLRNKLLAYQLQEQGVDTYDANVQLGFAPDERDYSIAVDILDYLGIKSVKLLTNNPDKVEQLSSLGINIVDREPIKIKPHKENKHYLQTKKIKFNHFLDI
;
A
#
# COMPACT_ATOMS: atom_id res chain seq x y z
N MET A 1 3.82 -4.47 3.39
CA MET A 1 4.14 -4.53 1.94
C MET A 1 2.85 -4.74 1.17
N ILE A 2 2.59 -4.01 0.13
CA ILE A 2 1.36 -4.04 -0.69
C ILE A 2 1.01 -5.43 -1.26
N ASN A 3 2.00 -6.33 -1.37
CA ASN A 3 1.79 -7.72 -1.79
C ASN A 3 0.82 -8.51 -0.90
N ASN A 4 0.76 -8.20 0.39
CA ASN A 4 -0.18 -8.87 1.30
C ASN A 4 -1.62 -8.53 0.94
N VAL A 5 -1.91 -7.28 0.55
CA VAL A 5 -3.26 -6.87 0.12
C VAL A 5 -3.70 -7.64 -1.13
N ARG A 6 -2.81 -7.81 -2.13
CA ARG A 6 -3.12 -8.61 -3.31
C ARG A 6 -3.43 -10.07 -2.96
N GLN A 7 -2.58 -10.67 -2.13
CA GLN A 7 -2.80 -12.05 -1.69
C GLN A 7 -4.11 -12.17 -0.90
N ALA A 8 -4.40 -11.21 -0.03
CA ALA A 8 -5.66 -11.17 0.72
C ALA A 8 -6.88 -11.08 -0.20
N ILE A 9 -6.83 -10.24 -1.24
CA ILE A 9 -7.89 -10.14 -2.25
C ILE A 9 -8.11 -11.50 -2.94
N GLU A 10 -7.06 -12.19 -3.35
CA GLU A 10 -7.18 -13.51 -3.98
C GLU A 10 -7.67 -14.59 -3.00
N ASP A 11 -7.24 -14.57 -1.74
CA ASP A 11 -7.74 -15.48 -0.71
C ASP A 11 -9.23 -15.23 -0.41
N LEU A 12 -9.64 -13.96 -0.33
CA LEU A 12 -11.04 -13.58 -0.16
C LEU A 12 -11.91 -14.04 -1.34
N LYS A 13 -11.46 -13.85 -2.58
CA LYS A 13 -12.13 -14.36 -3.80
C LYS A 13 -12.25 -15.90 -3.80
N ALA A 14 -11.31 -16.58 -3.17
CA ALA A 14 -11.35 -18.02 -3.01
C ALA A 14 -12.25 -18.49 -1.83
N GLY A 15 -12.95 -17.56 -1.15
CA GLY A 15 -13.82 -17.84 0.00
C GLY A 15 -13.06 -18.13 1.30
N LYS A 16 -11.77 -17.84 1.37
CA LYS A 16 -10.97 -17.95 2.58
C LYS A 16 -11.16 -16.75 3.50
N LEU A 17 -10.75 -16.92 4.76
CA LEU A 17 -10.61 -15.83 5.72
C LEU A 17 -9.21 -15.22 5.66
N ILE A 18 -9.12 -13.96 6.04
CA ILE A 18 -7.85 -13.25 6.28
C ILE A 18 -7.86 -12.63 7.68
N VAL A 19 -6.69 -12.17 8.14
CA VAL A 19 -6.55 -11.36 9.34
C VAL A 19 -6.35 -9.91 8.92
N LEU A 20 -7.16 -9.00 9.44
CA LEU A 20 -7.05 -7.57 9.25
C LEU A 20 -6.64 -6.92 10.59
N ILE A 21 -5.54 -6.19 10.62
CA ILE A 21 -4.98 -5.57 11.83
C ILE A 21 -5.23 -4.06 11.81
N ASP A 22 -5.75 -3.54 12.90
CA ASP A 22 -5.99 -2.12 13.13
C ASP A 22 -4.71 -1.36 13.52
N ASP A 23 -4.81 -0.02 13.51
CA ASP A 23 -3.74 0.88 13.94
C ASP A 23 -3.47 0.73 15.45
N ASP A 24 -2.20 0.78 15.83
CA ASP A 24 -1.77 0.59 17.23
C ASP A 24 -2.26 1.71 18.16
N ASP A 25 -2.58 2.88 17.63
CA ASP A 25 -3.08 4.04 18.36
C ASP A 25 -4.62 4.13 18.41
N ARG A 26 -5.35 3.18 17.77
CA ARG A 26 -6.82 3.12 17.76
C ARG A 26 -7.33 2.01 18.70
N GLU A 27 -7.64 0.83 18.19
CA GLU A 27 -8.07 -0.33 18.98
C GLU A 27 -6.91 -1.29 19.24
N ALA A 28 -5.91 -1.27 18.34
CA ALA A 28 -4.76 -2.18 18.33
C ALA A 28 -5.19 -3.66 18.32
N GLU A 29 -6.30 -3.97 17.66
CA GLU A 29 -6.92 -5.29 17.58
C GLU A 29 -6.81 -5.86 16.17
N GLY A 30 -7.27 -7.08 15.98
CA GLY A 30 -7.36 -7.71 14.67
C GLY A 30 -8.59 -8.55 14.53
N ASP A 31 -9.19 -8.50 13.33
CA ASP A 31 -10.37 -9.24 12.97
C ASP A 31 -10.08 -10.32 11.94
N LEU A 32 -10.78 -11.45 12.03
CA LEU A 32 -10.99 -12.31 10.88
C LEU A 32 -12.01 -11.64 9.94
N VAL A 33 -11.70 -11.63 8.65
CA VAL A 33 -12.55 -11.04 7.61
C VAL A 33 -12.84 -12.06 6.52
N GLY A 34 -14.09 -12.08 6.03
CA GLY A 34 -14.51 -12.83 4.86
C GLY A 34 -15.57 -12.09 4.04
N LEU A 35 -15.76 -12.48 2.76
CA LEU A 35 -16.77 -11.90 1.88
C LEU A 35 -18.13 -12.53 2.14
N ALA A 36 -19.17 -11.72 2.32
CA ALA A 36 -20.53 -12.18 2.64
C ALA A 36 -21.14 -13.09 1.55
N GLU A 37 -20.84 -12.85 0.28
CA GLU A 37 -21.30 -13.71 -0.83
C GLU A 37 -20.77 -15.13 -0.75
N LEU A 38 -19.55 -15.30 -0.20
CA LEU A 38 -18.81 -16.56 -0.16
C LEU A 38 -18.79 -17.20 1.24
N VAL A 39 -19.60 -16.66 2.16
CA VAL A 39 -19.68 -17.17 3.53
C VAL A 39 -20.14 -18.63 3.57
N THR A 40 -19.52 -19.40 4.45
CA THR A 40 -19.90 -20.79 4.74
C THR A 40 -20.16 -21.00 6.23
N GLY A 41 -20.93 -22.01 6.58
CA GLY A 41 -21.12 -22.39 7.98
C GLY A 41 -19.82 -22.80 8.66
N GLU A 42 -18.89 -23.37 7.91
CA GLU A 42 -17.54 -23.77 8.37
C GLU A 42 -16.72 -22.54 8.75
N ASN A 43 -16.74 -21.48 7.92
CA ASN A 43 -16.04 -20.23 8.21
C ASN A 43 -16.61 -19.53 9.46
N VAL A 44 -17.94 -19.46 9.57
CA VAL A 44 -18.61 -18.90 10.76
C VAL A 44 -18.27 -19.73 12.00
N ASN A 45 -18.26 -21.07 11.90
CA ASN A 45 -17.87 -21.95 13.00
C ASN A 45 -16.38 -21.77 13.36
N PHE A 46 -15.52 -21.56 12.37
CA PHE A 46 -14.11 -21.24 12.60
C PHE A 46 -13.94 -19.96 13.41
N MET A 47 -14.62 -18.87 13.02
CA MET A 47 -14.63 -17.59 13.75
C MET A 47 -15.10 -17.81 15.20
N THR A 48 -16.25 -18.48 15.40
CA THR A 48 -16.80 -18.75 16.73
C THR A 48 -15.82 -19.51 17.62
N LYS A 49 -15.15 -20.51 17.05
CA LYS A 49 -14.26 -21.39 17.81
C LYS A 49 -12.88 -20.80 18.08
N HIS A 50 -12.34 -20.06 17.14
CA HIS A 50 -10.95 -19.65 17.14
C HIS A 50 -10.73 -18.15 17.32
N ALA A 51 -11.59 -17.30 16.76
CA ALA A 51 -11.55 -15.85 17.01
C ALA A 51 -12.26 -15.46 18.31
N ARG A 52 -13.44 -16.02 18.61
CA ARG A 52 -14.20 -15.89 19.86
C ARG A 52 -14.88 -14.53 20.06
N GLY A 53 -14.71 -13.59 19.14
CA GLY A 53 -15.31 -12.25 19.16
C GLY A 53 -16.79 -12.25 18.76
N LEU A 54 -17.34 -11.06 18.59
CA LEU A 54 -18.70 -10.86 18.11
C LEU A 54 -18.71 -10.90 16.57
N ILE A 55 -19.37 -11.90 16.00
CA ILE A 55 -19.50 -11.94 14.53
C ILE A 55 -20.46 -10.85 14.08
N CYS A 56 -19.94 -9.88 13.35
CA CYS A 56 -20.69 -8.78 12.74
C CYS A 56 -20.70 -8.90 11.21
N ALA A 57 -21.65 -8.21 10.57
CA ALA A 57 -21.81 -8.19 9.12
C ALA A 57 -21.74 -6.77 8.58
N PRO A 58 -20.55 -6.23 8.26
CA PRO A 58 -20.40 -4.97 7.54
C PRO A 58 -21.16 -4.98 6.22
N VAL A 59 -21.90 -3.90 5.95
CA VAL A 59 -22.66 -3.68 4.71
C VAL A 59 -22.53 -2.23 4.27
N SER A 60 -22.62 -1.99 2.96
CA SER A 60 -22.65 -0.62 2.42
C SER A 60 -23.93 0.13 2.82
N THR A 61 -23.88 1.45 2.74
CA THR A 61 -25.04 2.33 2.92
C THR A 61 -26.20 1.94 1.98
N GLU A 62 -25.88 1.56 0.74
CA GLU A 62 -26.86 1.11 -0.25
C GLU A 62 -27.62 -0.16 0.21
N ILE A 63 -26.88 -1.16 0.69
CA ILE A 63 -27.47 -2.40 1.21
C ILE A 63 -28.31 -2.11 2.45
N ALA A 64 -27.81 -1.28 3.36
CA ALA A 64 -28.55 -0.90 4.57
C ALA A 64 -29.87 -0.20 4.23
N GLN A 65 -29.88 0.72 3.27
CA GLN A 65 -31.09 1.37 2.78
C GLN A 65 -32.07 0.39 2.11
N ARG A 66 -31.54 -0.44 1.18
CA ARG A 66 -32.36 -1.45 0.47
C ARG A 66 -33.04 -2.43 1.42
N LEU A 67 -32.35 -2.87 2.46
CA LEU A 67 -32.86 -3.84 3.43
C LEU A 67 -33.51 -3.19 4.64
N ASN A 68 -33.61 -1.87 4.68
CA ASN A 68 -34.24 -1.11 5.77
C ASN A 68 -33.58 -1.46 7.13
N LEU A 69 -32.26 -1.46 7.17
CA LEU A 69 -31.45 -1.71 8.38
C LEU A 69 -31.29 -0.39 9.14
N HIS A 70 -32.10 -0.23 10.19
CA HIS A 70 -32.06 0.99 11.00
C HIS A 70 -30.96 0.93 12.05
N SER A 71 -30.38 2.10 12.38
CA SER A 71 -29.48 2.23 13.52
C SER A 71 -30.08 1.62 14.78
N MET A 72 -29.26 0.95 15.56
CA MET A 72 -29.67 0.36 16.85
C MET A 72 -30.14 1.43 17.85
N LEU A 73 -29.56 2.63 17.79
CA LEU A 73 -29.85 3.76 18.67
C LEU A 73 -30.00 5.06 17.85
N ASP A 74 -30.90 5.95 18.31
CA ASP A 74 -31.03 7.31 17.75
C ASP A 74 -29.74 8.14 17.95
N LYS A 75 -29.02 7.91 19.02
CA LYS A 75 -27.75 8.59 19.32
C LYS A 75 -26.68 7.56 19.65
N ASN A 76 -25.71 7.42 18.78
CA ASN A 76 -24.52 6.60 19.04
C ASN A 76 -23.61 7.31 20.05
N THR A 77 -23.18 6.61 21.10
CA THR A 77 -22.24 7.07 22.13
C THR A 77 -20.99 6.21 22.21
N ASP A 78 -20.82 5.28 21.25
CA ASP A 78 -19.62 4.48 21.13
C ASP A 78 -18.39 5.37 20.83
N PRO A 79 -17.28 5.26 21.56
CA PRO A 79 -16.09 6.06 21.32
C PRO A 79 -15.52 5.92 19.90
N HIS A 80 -15.69 4.76 19.28
CA HIS A 80 -15.23 4.47 17.91
C HIS A 80 -16.33 4.72 16.87
N GLU A 81 -17.51 5.14 17.30
CA GLU A 81 -18.67 5.45 16.45
C GLU A 81 -19.10 4.28 15.54
N THR A 82 -18.93 3.04 15.98
CA THR A 82 -19.33 1.85 15.22
C THR A 82 -20.83 1.85 14.95
N ALA A 83 -21.22 1.80 13.69
CA ALA A 83 -22.60 2.01 13.27
C ALA A 83 -23.41 0.70 13.31
N PHE A 84 -23.67 0.19 14.51
CA PHE A 84 -24.55 -0.95 14.73
C PHE A 84 -25.98 -0.66 14.27
N THR A 85 -26.57 -1.63 13.56
CA THR A 85 -28.00 -1.66 13.29
C THR A 85 -28.71 -2.60 14.24
N VAL A 86 -30.05 -2.60 14.22
CA VAL A 86 -30.82 -3.66 14.88
C VAL A 86 -30.40 -5.00 14.29
N SER A 87 -30.18 -5.99 15.15
CA SER A 87 -29.79 -7.34 14.75
C SER A 87 -30.87 -8.04 13.94
N VAL A 88 -30.46 -8.95 13.06
CA VAL A 88 -31.36 -9.64 12.14
C VAL A 88 -31.07 -11.14 12.06
N ASP A 89 -32.09 -11.91 11.68
CA ASP A 89 -31.98 -13.30 11.21
C ASP A 89 -32.75 -13.45 9.90
N TYR A 90 -32.23 -14.27 8.99
CA TYR A 90 -32.97 -14.60 7.78
C TYR A 90 -34.23 -15.40 8.12
N LYS A 91 -35.34 -15.12 7.44
CA LYS A 91 -36.69 -15.64 7.77
C LYS A 91 -36.81 -17.17 7.85
N THR A 92 -35.89 -17.92 7.24
CA THR A 92 -35.90 -19.38 7.30
C THR A 92 -35.18 -19.94 8.51
N SER A 93 -34.51 -19.09 9.32
CA SER A 93 -33.83 -19.51 10.53
C SER A 93 -34.80 -20.03 11.56
N THR A 94 -34.37 -21.08 12.30
CA THR A 94 -35.15 -21.61 13.43
C THR A 94 -34.83 -20.81 14.70
N THR A 95 -33.61 -20.96 15.23
CA THR A 95 -33.12 -20.19 16.39
C THR A 95 -32.16 -19.05 15.98
N GLY A 96 -31.62 -19.07 14.75
CA GLY A 96 -30.75 -18.06 14.19
C GLY A 96 -29.28 -18.10 14.64
N ILE A 97 -28.97 -18.83 15.73
CA ILE A 97 -27.64 -18.78 16.37
C ILE A 97 -26.63 -19.80 15.83
N SER A 98 -27.08 -20.87 15.18
CA SER A 98 -26.11 -21.85 14.63
C SER A 98 -25.19 -21.23 13.60
N ALA A 99 -23.98 -21.76 13.45
CA ALA A 99 -23.03 -21.26 12.45
C ALA A 99 -23.62 -21.25 11.03
N PHE A 100 -24.42 -22.24 10.69
CA PHE A 100 -25.06 -22.36 9.38
C PHE A 100 -26.20 -21.36 9.18
N GLU A 101 -27.00 -21.09 10.21
CA GLU A 101 -28.07 -20.06 10.13
C GLU A 101 -27.48 -18.65 10.08
N ARG A 102 -26.43 -18.37 10.85
CA ARG A 102 -25.71 -17.10 10.75
C ARG A 102 -25.08 -16.92 9.38
N ALA A 103 -24.44 -17.97 8.82
CA ALA A 103 -23.92 -17.93 7.45
C ALA A 103 -25.04 -17.65 6.43
N THR A 104 -26.20 -18.29 6.57
CA THR A 104 -27.36 -18.00 5.70
C THR A 104 -27.79 -16.54 5.81
N THR A 105 -27.89 -16.00 7.01
CA THR A 105 -28.26 -14.60 7.23
C THR A 105 -27.24 -13.65 6.61
N ILE A 106 -25.92 -13.88 6.81
CA ILE A 106 -24.84 -13.09 6.22
C ILE A 106 -24.93 -13.11 4.68
N LYS A 107 -25.10 -14.30 4.10
CA LYS A 107 -25.21 -14.48 2.65
C LYS A 107 -26.40 -13.72 2.06
N GLU A 108 -27.53 -13.76 2.75
CA GLU A 108 -28.75 -13.09 2.29
C GLU A 108 -28.70 -11.56 2.47
N LEU A 109 -27.88 -11.03 3.39
CA LEU A 109 -27.59 -9.59 3.44
C LEU A 109 -26.87 -9.12 2.15
N ALA A 110 -25.97 -9.94 1.60
CA ALA A 110 -25.29 -9.64 0.34
C ALA A 110 -26.13 -9.91 -0.91
N ASN A 111 -27.21 -10.70 -0.81
CA ASN A 111 -28.02 -11.07 -1.96
C ASN A 111 -28.81 -9.86 -2.50
N PRO A 112 -28.61 -9.44 -3.77
CA PRO A 112 -29.30 -8.28 -4.35
C PRO A 112 -30.81 -8.45 -4.46
N ASN A 113 -31.32 -9.69 -4.42
CA ASN A 113 -32.76 -9.99 -4.50
C ASN A 113 -33.44 -10.02 -3.14
N SER A 114 -32.72 -10.00 -2.03
CA SER A 114 -33.27 -9.98 -0.69
C SER A 114 -33.97 -8.65 -0.40
N ARG A 115 -35.06 -8.73 0.35
CA ARG A 115 -35.96 -7.62 0.71
C ARG A 115 -36.02 -7.47 2.23
N PRO A 116 -36.51 -6.32 2.76
CA PRO A 116 -36.66 -6.11 4.20
C PRO A 116 -37.50 -7.18 4.90
N GLU A 117 -38.50 -7.73 4.22
CA GLU A 117 -39.42 -8.75 4.75
C GLU A 117 -38.80 -10.13 4.86
N ASP A 118 -37.63 -10.31 4.29
CA ASP A 118 -36.91 -11.58 4.35
C ASP A 118 -36.09 -11.73 5.66
N PHE A 119 -36.10 -10.68 6.50
CA PHE A 119 -35.35 -10.66 7.76
C PHE A 119 -36.24 -10.42 8.96
N ASN A 120 -36.12 -11.31 9.95
CA ASN A 120 -36.68 -11.13 11.28
C ASN A 120 -35.82 -10.17 12.11
N ARG A 121 -36.46 -9.34 12.94
CA ARG A 121 -35.82 -8.37 13.83
C ARG A 121 -36.45 -8.44 15.22
N PRO A 122 -35.68 -8.49 16.33
CA PRO A 122 -34.22 -8.70 16.37
C PRO A 122 -33.84 -10.11 15.95
N GLY A 123 -32.52 -10.32 15.74
CA GLY A 123 -31.91 -11.61 15.40
C GLY A 123 -30.54 -11.78 16.04
N HIS A 124 -29.69 -12.66 15.47
CA HIS A 124 -28.39 -13.03 16.00
C HIS A 124 -27.22 -12.55 15.14
N MET A 125 -27.48 -11.90 14.01
CA MET A 125 -26.46 -11.22 13.22
C MET A 125 -26.56 -9.72 13.39
N PHE A 126 -25.43 -9.05 13.53
CA PHE A 126 -25.32 -7.61 13.76
C PHE A 126 -24.76 -6.91 12.53
N PRO A 127 -25.61 -6.36 11.65
CA PRO A 127 -25.11 -5.56 10.53
C PRO A 127 -24.47 -4.27 11.04
N LEU A 128 -23.33 -3.90 10.42
CA LEU A 128 -22.62 -2.65 10.63
C LEU A 128 -22.66 -1.84 9.34
N VAL A 129 -23.05 -0.58 9.40
CA VAL A 129 -23.11 0.27 8.20
C VAL A 129 -21.79 0.99 8.04
N GLY A 130 -21.02 0.64 6.98
CA GLY A 130 -19.79 1.35 6.66
C GLY A 130 -20.05 2.76 6.14
N ARG A 131 -19.13 3.67 6.41
CA ARG A 131 -19.20 5.05 5.91
C ARG A 131 -18.82 5.10 4.43
N ASP A 132 -19.58 5.89 3.67
CA ASP A 132 -19.22 6.17 2.27
C ASP A 132 -17.83 6.82 2.20
N GLY A 133 -16.99 6.34 1.28
CA GLY A 133 -15.58 6.70 1.17
C GLY A 133 -14.62 5.76 1.92
N GLY A 134 -15.17 4.75 2.63
CA GLY A 134 -14.38 3.65 3.20
C GLY A 134 -13.36 4.07 4.24
N ILE A 135 -12.24 3.35 4.27
CA ILE A 135 -11.13 3.55 5.21
C ILE A 135 -10.49 4.96 5.15
N LYS A 136 -10.64 5.68 4.03
CA LYS A 136 -10.20 7.09 3.92
C LYS A 136 -11.01 8.04 4.79
N VAL A 137 -12.26 7.70 5.11
CA VAL A 137 -13.17 8.51 5.92
C VAL A 137 -13.17 8.04 7.38
N ARG A 138 -13.16 6.73 7.62
CA ARG A 138 -13.07 6.13 8.95
C ARG A 138 -12.17 4.90 8.91
N ARG A 139 -11.04 5.00 9.60
CA ARG A 139 -10.07 3.91 9.70
C ARG A 139 -10.56 2.87 10.70
N GLY A 140 -11.36 1.90 10.23
CA GLY A 140 -11.90 0.82 11.05
C GLY A 140 -12.11 -0.46 10.24
N HIS A 141 -12.17 -1.61 10.95
CA HIS A 141 -12.39 -2.94 10.36
C HIS A 141 -13.64 -2.99 9.47
N THR A 142 -14.72 -2.28 9.86
CA THR A 142 -15.96 -2.18 9.09
C THR A 142 -15.70 -1.64 7.69
N GLU A 143 -15.11 -0.45 7.58
CA GLU A 143 -14.82 0.20 6.31
C GLU A 143 -13.77 -0.57 5.50
N ALA A 144 -12.71 -1.03 6.16
CA ALA A 144 -11.64 -1.77 5.51
C ALA A 144 -12.13 -3.10 4.90
N SER A 145 -13.03 -3.82 5.59
CA SER A 145 -13.60 -5.06 5.07
C SER A 145 -14.49 -4.82 3.84
N LEU A 146 -15.17 -3.68 3.75
CA LEU A 146 -15.97 -3.28 2.58
C LEU A 146 -15.07 -2.83 1.42
N ASP A 147 -13.98 -2.11 1.70
CA ASP A 147 -12.98 -1.76 0.68
C ASP A 147 -12.34 -3.02 0.08
N LEU A 148 -12.01 -4.02 0.91
CA LEU A 148 -11.53 -5.32 0.44
C LEU A 148 -12.57 -6.05 -0.40
N ALA A 149 -13.87 -5.99 -0.04
CA ALA A 149 -14.94 -6.56 -0.84
C ALA A 149 -15.04 -5.87 -2.23
N ARG A 150 -14.93 -4.54 -2.28
CA ARG A 150 -14.88 -3.76 -3.52
C ARG A 150 -13.68 -4.14 -4.38
N LEU A 151 -12.48 -4.22 -3.80
CA LEU A 151 -11.26 -4.64 -4.49
C LEU A 151 -11.34 -6.07 -5.01
N ALA A 152 -12.08 -6.94 -4.32
CA ALA A 152 -12.36 -8.31 -4.76
C ALA A 152 -13.42 -8.40 -5.87
N ASN A 153 -14.03 -7.28 -6.28
CA ASN A 153 -15.19 -7.22 -7.18
C ASN A 153 -16.38 -8.06 -6.66
N SER A 154 -16.60 -8.07 -5.35
CA SER A 154 -17.73 -8.70 -4.67
C SER A 154 -18.75 -7.64 -4.27
N THR A 155 -19.95 -8.07 -3.86
CA THR A 155 -20.93 -7.20 -3.20
C THR A 155 -20.27 -6.53 -2.00
N GLU A 156 -20.54 -5.23 -1.78
CA GLU A 156 -20.00 -4.49 -0.63
C GLU A 156 -20.67 -4.92 0.69
N ALA A 157 -20.43 -6.19 1.00
CA ALA A 157 -20.86 -6.85 2.23
C ALA A 157 -19.78 -7.86 2.65
N SER A 158 -19.47 -7.89 3.93
CA SER A 158 -18.46 -8.77 4.54
C SER A 158 -18.97 -9.35 5.85
N TYR A 159 -18.18 -10.19 6.48
CA TYR A 159 -18.37 -10.61 7.87
C TYR A 159 -17.02 -10.58 8.57
N ILE A 160 -17.05 -10.08 9.80
CA ILE A 160 -15.85 -9.86 10.61
C ILE A 160 -16.05 -10.42 12.03
N CYS A 161 -14.94 -10.71 12.69
CA CYS A 161 -14.94 -11.20 14.07
C CYS A 161 -13.61 -10.89 14.73
N GLU A 162 -13.65 -10.21 15.86
CA GLU A 162 -12.46 -9.87 16.65
C GLU A 162 -11.75 -11.13 17.14
N ILE A 163 -10.41 -11.10 17.18
CA ILE A 163 -9.59 -12.23 17.62
C ILE A 163 -9.18 -12.02 19.08
N MET A 164 -9.58 -12.96 19.92
CA MET A 164 -9.20 -13.03 21.34
C MET A 164 -8.23 -14.18 21.60
N ASN A 165 -7.36 -14.00 22.58
CA ASN A 165 -6.49 -15.03 23.16
C ASN A 165 -7.32 -16.08 23.92
N GLU A 166 -6.68 -17.23 24.26
CA GLU A 166 -7.37 -18.32 24.96
C GLU A 166 -7.80 -17.96 26.38
N ASP A 167 -7.14 -16.96 26.99
CA ASP A 167 -7.48 -16.43 28.31
C ASP A 167 -8.59 -15.37 28.27
N GLY A 168 -9.09 -14.99 27.08
CA GLY A 168 -10.15 -14.02 26.89
C GLY A 168 -9.65 -12.57 26.73
N THR A 169 -8.35 -12.32 26.76
CA THR A 169 -7.79 -10.99 26.41
C THR A 169 -7.80 -10.80 24.90
N MET A 170 -7.80 -9.54 24.45
CA MET A 170 -7.71 -9.25 23.02
C MET A 170 -6.32 -9.60 22.50
N ALA A 171 -6.27 -10.30 21.36
CA ALA A 171 -5.02 -10.56 20.66
C ALA A 171 -4.42 -9.25 20.14
N ARG A 172 -3.12 -9.06 20.35
CA ARG A 172 -2.36 -7.90 19.87
C ARG A 172 -1.49 -8.31 18.69
N ARG A 173 -0.80 -7.36 18.08
CA ARG A 173 -0.04 -7.54 16.83
C ARG A 173 0.77 -8.84 16.77
N ASP A 174 1.58 -9.13 17.78
CA ASP A 174 2.40 -10.36 17.81
C ASP A 174 1.54 -11.63 17.89
N ASP A 175 0.48 -11.63 18.72
CA ASP A 175 -0.47 -12.75 18.84
C ASP A 175 -1.21 -12.98 17.51
N LEU A 176 -1.56 -11.90 16.80
CA LEU A 176 -2.25 -11.96 15.50
C LEU A 176 -1.38 -12.57 14.40
N TYR A 177 -0.09 -12.25 14.36
CA TYR A 177 0.86 -12.90 13.44
C TYR A 177 1.04 -14.38 13.77
N GLU A 178 1.14 -14.77 15.04
CA GLU A 178 1.21 -16.17 15.45
C GLU A 178 -0.10 -16.92 15.13
N PHE A 179 -1.25 -16.29 15.34
CA PHE A 179 -2.55 -16.83 14.96
C PHE A 179 -2.63 -17.05 13.44
N ALA A 180 -2.28 -16.05 12.65
CA ALA A 180 -2.30 -16.12 11.19
C ALA A 180 -1.36 -17.23 10.67
N LYS A 181 -0.15 -17.33 11.23
CA LYS A 181 0.81 -18.39 10.92
C LYS A 181 0.27 -19.79 11.24
N LYS A 182 -0.34 -19.96 12.42
CA LYS A 182 -0.94 -21.23 12.86
C LYS A 182 -2.00 -21.73 11.90
N TRP A 183 -2.79 -20.82 11.33
CA TRP A 183 -3.93 -21.16 10.47
C TRP A 183 -3.67 -20.90 8.99
N ASN A 184 -2.45 -20.51 8.62
CA ASN A 184 -2.05 -20.17 7.25
C ASN A 184 -2.98 -19.14 6.62
N LEU A 185 -3.19 -18.03 7.33
CA LEU A 185 -4.02 -16.90 6.90
C LEU A 185 -3.14 -15.73 6.47
N THR A 186 -3.56 -15.01 5.45
CA THR A 186 -2.92 -13.76 5.04
C THR A 186 -3.25 -12.66 6.03
N VAL A 187 -2.24 -11.84 6.37
CA VAL A 187 -2.37 -10.69 7.26
C VAL A 187 -2.30 -9.41 6.44
N VAL A 188 -3.19 -8.47 6.71
CA VAL A 188 -3.20 -7.12 6.13
C VAL A 188 -3.32 -6.10 7.25
N ASP A 189 -2.49 -5.07 7.24
CA ASP A 189 -2.61 -3.89 8.09
C ASP A 189 -3.47 -2.81 7.40
N LEU A 190 -4.15 -1.98 8.18
CA LEU A 190 -4.89 -0.83 7.64
C LEU A 190 -4.00 0.15 6.87
N ASP A 191 -2.74 0.34 7.28
CA ASP A 191 -1.78 1.18 6.56
C ASP A 191 -1.43 0.59 5.19
N GLU A 192 -1.22 -0.73 5.10
CA GLU A 192 -0.97 -1.40 3.81
C GLU A 192 -2.18 -1.25 2.86
N LEU A 193 -3.40 -1.43 3.39
CA LEU A 193 -4.62 -1.26 2.62
C LEU A 193 -4.81 0.20 2.15
N THR A 194 -4.55 1.17 3.03
CA THR A 194 -4.65 2.60 2.69
C THR A 194 -3.69 2.97 1.56
N ARG A 195 -2.44 2.53 1.64
CA ARG A 195 -1.45 2.74 0.56
C ARG A 195 -1.87 2.06 -0.74
N PHE A 196 -2.37 0.83 -0.66
CA PHE A 196 -2.86 0.12 -1.83
C PHE A 196 -4.00 0.89 -2.53
N LEU A 197 -4.98 1.39 -1.76
CA LEU A 197 -6.11 2.15 -2.28
C LEU A 197 -5.69 3.51 -2.88
N SER A 198 -4.67 4.16 -2.33
CA SER A 198 -4.14 5.40 -2.94
C SER A 198 -3.53 5.12 -4.31
N PHE A 199 -2.96 3.94 -4.52
CA PHE A 199 -2.39 3.54 -5.80
C PHE A 199 -3.45 3.12 -6.84
N GLU A 200 -4.62 2.63 -6.42
CA GLU A 200 -5.72 2.31 -7.34
C GLU A 200 -6.29 3.56 -8.06
N GLU A 201 -6.23 4.72 -7.44
CA GLU A 201 -6.72 5.99 -8.01
C GLU A 201 -5.68 6.71 -8.88
N ARG A 202 -4.57 6.06 -9.22
CA ARG A 202 -3.47 6.68 -9.97
C ARG A 202 -3.88 7.17 -11.36
N VAL A 203 -3.31 8.31 -11.73
CA VAL A 203 -3.41 8.85 -13.09
C VAL A 203 -2.40 8.12 -13.99
N LYS A 204 -2.86 7.66 -15.15
CA LYS A 204 -2.02 7.07 -16.19
C LYS A 204 -2.27 7.74 -17.53
N ILE A 205 -1.18 8.17 -18.19
CA ILE A 205 -1.23 8.84 -19.49
C ILE A 205 -0.12 8.32 -20.42
N LYS A 206 -0.26 8.61 -21.73
CA LYS A 206 0.84 8.50 -22.70
C LYS A 206 1.66 9.79 -22.67
N LEU A 207 2.98 9.64 -22.62
CA LEU A 207 3.92 10.76 -22.60
C LEU A 207 4.88 10.66 -23.79
N PRO A 208 4.63 11.40 -24.89
CA PRO A 208 5.60 11.53 -25.97
C PRO A 208 6.76 12.44 -25.50
N THR A 209 7.99 11.97 -25.71
CA THR A 209 9.22 12.69 -25.33
C THR A 209 10.23 12.67 -26.47
N GLU A 210 11.29 13.46 -26.36
CA GLU A 210 12.43 13.41 -27.30
C GLU A 210 13.15 12.04 -27.29
N PHE A 211 13.01 11.26 -26.20
CA PHE A 211 13.59 9.92 -26.08
C PHE A 211 12.63 8.82 -26.61
N GLY A 212 11.42 9.18 -27.03
CA GLY A 212 10.38 8.29 -27.53
C GLY A 212 9.09 8.36 -26.71
N ASP A 213 8.16 7.45 -27.03
CA ASP A 213 6.87 7.38 -26.34
C ASP A 213 6.96 6.48 -25.10
N PHE A 214 6.45 6.97 -23.99
CA PHE A 214 6.39 6.30 -22.70
C PHE A 214 4.96 6.29 -22.14
N ASP A 215 4.71 5.41 -21.18
CA ASP A 215 3.61 5.52 -20.23
C ASP A 215 4.10 6.29 -19.00
N LEU A 216 3.31 7.26 -18.53
CA LEU A 216 3.54 7.98 -17.29
C LEU A 216 2.42 7.65 -16.31
N GLN A 217 2.77 7.27 -15.09
CA GLN A 217 1.82 7.04 -14.00
C GLN A 217 2.25 7.85 -12.78
N LEU A 218 1.26 8.39 -12.07
CA LEU A 218 1.46 9.12 -10.82
C LEU A 218 1.07 8.23 -9.64
N PHE A 219 1.88 8.25 -8.59
CA PHE A 219 1.64 7.61 -7.31
C PHE A 219 1.84 8.65 -6.20
N GLU A 220 0.96 8.65 -5.22
CA GLU A 220 1.01 9.56 -4.09
C GLU A 220 1.38 8.78 -2.83
N ASP A 221 2.33 9.29 -2.04
CA ASP A 221 2.71 8.69 -0.76
C ASP A 221 1.83 9.22 0.39
N GLU A 222 2.00 8.69 1.59
CA GLU A 222 1.28 9.09 2.80
C GLU A 222 1.50 10.57 3.21
N PHE A 223 2.53 11.22 2.64
CA PHE A 223 2.84 12.63 2.82
C PHE A 223 2.32 13.52 1.68
N ASN A 224 1.46 12.99 0.81
CA ASN A 224 0.94 13.64 -0.40
C ASN A 224 2.05 14.09 -1.37
N LYS A 225 3.17 13.36 -1.44
CA LYS A 225 4.19 13.60 -2.45
C LYS A 225 3.88 12.79 -3.70
N GLU A 226 3.89 13.46 -4.84
CA GLU A 226 3.58 12.89 -6.14
C GLU A 226 4.81 12.26 -6.79
N HIS A 227 4.94 10.94 -6.70
CA HIS A 227 6.00 10.17 -7.37
C HIS A 227 5.54 9.73 -8.76
N LEU A 228 6.48 9.56 -9.68
CA LEU A 228 6.18 9.20 -11.05
C LEU A 228 6.88 7.91 -11.45
N ILE A 229 6.21 7.10 -12.26
CA ILE A 229 6.86 6.06 -13.04
C ILE A 229 6.73 6.38 -14.54
N ILE A 230 7.87 6.46 -15.21
CA ILE A 230 7.98 6.65 -16.66
C ILE A 230 8.42 5.32 -17.22
N SER A 231 7.56 4.65 -17.99
CA SER A 231 7.77 3.26 -18.38
C SER A 231 7.51 2.99 -19.85
N LYS A 232 8.12 1.92 -20.36
CA LYS A 232 7.95 1.44 -21.73
C LYS A 232 7.86 -0.07 -21.77
N GLY A 233 6.97 -0.60 -22.60
CA GLY A 233 6.77 -2.03 -22.80
C GLY A 233 6.00 -2.72 -21.66
N ASP A 234 6.01 -4.05 -21.69
CA ASP A 234 5.34 -4.87 -20.65
C ASP A 234 6.19 -4.91 -19.37
N LEU A 235 5.63 -4.43 -18.26
CA LEU A 235 6.28 -4.38 -16.95
C LEU A 235 6.15 -5.69 -16.18
N THR A 236 5.19 -6.54 -16.54
CA THR A 236 4.75 -7.69 -15.74
C THR A 236 5.32 -9.03 -16.21
N SER A 237 6.10 -9.06 -17.28
CA SER A 237 6.72 -10.28 -17.77
C SER A 237 7.69 -10.85 -16.71
N GLU A 238 7.92 -12.18 -16.74
CA GLU A 238 8.80 -12.87 -15.77
C GLU A 238 10.28 -12.48 -15.91
N GLU A 239 10.68 -11.87 -17.02
CA GLU A 239 12.05 -11.41 -17.20
C GLU A 239 12.36 -10.20 -16.32
N PRO A 240 13.56 -10.11 -15.73
CA PRO A 240 13.97 -8.97 -14.93
C PRO A 240 13.83 -7.64 -15.67
N LEU A 241 13.15 -6.66 -15.06
CA LEU A 241 12.90 -5.35 -15.67
C LEU A 241 14.09 -4.43 -15.44
N LEU A 242 14.57 -3.73 -16.50
CA LEU A 242 15.53 -2.65 -16.30
C LEU A 242 14.83 -1.47 -15.63
N ILE A 243 15.30 -1.08 -14.45
CA ILE A 243 14.78 0.08 -13.72
C ILE A 243 15.87 1.08 -13.33
N ARG A 244 15.48 2.35 -13.33
CA ARG A 244 16.21 3.44 -12.71
C ARG A 244 15.37 4.02 -11.59
N VAL A 245 15.83 3.95 -10.34
CA VAL A 245 15.28 4.75 -9.25
C VAL A 245 16.01 6.08 -9.23
N HIS A 246 15.34 7.15 -9.65
CA HIS A 246 15.87 8.50 -9.76
C HIS A 246 15.27 9.39 -8.68
N SER A 247 16.09 10.01 -7.85
CA SER A 247 15.64 11.03 -6.89
C SER A 247 15.68 12.39 -7.56
N GLU A 248 14.59 13.16 -7.45
CA GLU A 248 14.42 14.49 -8.00
C GLU A 248 15.65 15.40 -7.80
N CYS A 249 15.98 16.15 -8.82
CA CYS A 249 17.02 17.16 -8.77
C CYS A 249 16.65 18.33 -9.68
N LEU A 250 15.86 19.29 -9.20
CA LEU A 250 15.33 20.40 -10.00
C LEU A 250 16.43 21.10 -10.81
N THR A 251 17.57 21.37 -10.19
CA THR A 251 18.67 22.09 -10.85
C THR A 251 19.33 21.25 -11.96
N GLY A 252 19.46 19.95 -11.79
CA GLY A 252 20.04 19.06 -12.80
C GLY A 252 19.04 18.64 -13.84
N ASP A 253 17.84 18.21 -13.43
CA ASP A 253 16.85 17.59 -14.31
C ASP A 253 16.15 18.63 -15.20
N ILE A 254 15.89 19.86 -14.69
CA ILE A 254 15.13 20.92 -15.40
C ILE A 254 16.07 21.98 -15.97
N PHE A 255 17.04 22.45 -15.15
CA PHE A 255 17.90 23.58 -15.55
C PHE A 255 19.24 23.14 -16.14
N ALA A 256 19.44 21.84 -16.35
CA ALA A 256 20.68 21.28 -16.91
C ALA A 256 21.97 21.78 -16.22
N SER A 257 21.91 21.93 -14.88
CA SER A 257 23.04 22.44 -14.09
C SER A 257 24.21 21.47 -14.10
N HIS A 258 25.38 21.95 -14.44
CA HIS A 258 26.64 21.18 -14.39
C HIS A 258 27.21 21.00 -12.97
N ARG A 259 26.51 21.43 -11.90
CA ARG A 259 26.94 21.14 -10.51
C ARG A 259 26.83 19.67 -10.13
N CYS A 260 25.97 18.92 -10.83
CA CYS A 260 25.78 17.49 -10.65
C CYS A 260 25.67 16.77 -11.99
N ASP A 261 25.44 15.49 -11.98
CA ASP A 261 25.24 14.60 -13.14
C ASP A 261 23.79 14.06 -13.23
N CYS A 262 22.84 14.64 -12.47
CA CYS A 262 21.49 14.08 -12.31
C CYS A 262 20.69 14.09 -13.62
N GLY A 263 20.56 15.24 -14.28
CA GLY A 263 19.82 15.36 -15.53
C GLY A 263 20.36 14.45 -16.63
N GLU A 264 21.70 14.41 -16.79
CA GLU A 264 22.34 13.52 -17.76
C GLU A 264 22.09 12.03 -17.46
N GLN A 265 22.05 11.67 -16.17
CA GLN A 265 21.70 10.30 -15.76
C GLN A 265 20.23 9.97 -16.05
N LEU A 266 19.32 10.94 -15.87
CA LEU A 266 17.90 10.77 -16.20
C LEU A 266 17.73 10.55 -17.70
N HIS A 267 18.33 11.40 -18.52
CA HIS A 267 18.28 11.31 -19.99
C HIS A 267 18.87 9.97 -20.49
N ALA A 268 20.05 9.61 -20.03
CA ALA A 268 20.69 8.34 -20.40
C ALA A 268 19.86 7.10 -20.00
N ALA A 269 19.12 7.19 -18.89
CA ALA A 269 18.21 6.11 -18.49
C ALA A 269 17.00 6.01 -19.43
N LEU A 270 16.40 7.14 -19.80
CA LEU A 270 15.26 7.18 -20.73
C LEU A 270 15.66 6.70 -22.13
N GLU A 271 16.82 7.16 -22.65
CA GLU A 271 17.39 6.68 -23.92
C GLU A 271 17.57 5.16 -23.91
N LYS A 272 18.25 4.63 -22.90
CA LYS A 272 18.52 3.20 -22.76
C LYS A 272 17.23 2.38 -22.69
N ILE A 273 16.25 2.80 -21.92
CA ILE A 273 14.95 2.13 -21.81
C ILE A 273 14.22 2.19 -23.16
N SER A 274 14.31 3.32 -23.87
CA SER A 274 13.70 3.47 -25.18
C SER A 274 14.32 2.55 -26.23
N GLU A 275 15.64 2.40 -26.24
CA GLU A 275 16.37 1.50 -27.13
C GLU A 275 16.05 0.03 -26.86
N LEU A 276 15.94 -0.36 -25.58
CA LEU A 276 15.56 -1.72 -25.16
C LEU A 276 14.08 -2.02 -25.41
N GLY A 277 13.23 -1.00 -25.55
CA GLY A 277 11.78 -1.15 -25.72
C GLY A 277 11.05 -1.61 -24.46
N ARG A 278 11.76 -1.81 -23.33
CA ARG A 278 11.20 -2.28 -22.05
C ARG A 278 12.02 -1.82 -20.87
N GLY A 279 11.37 -1.17 -19.90
CA GLY A 279 11.99 -0.68 -18.67
C GLY A 279 11.20 0.44 -18.01
N ALA A 280 11.70 0.94 -16.89
CA ALA A 280 11.06 2.03 -16.16
C ALA A 280 12.05 2.95 -15.43
N VAL A 281 11.71 4.23 -15.34
CA VAL A 281 12.31 5.20 -14.41
C VAL A 281 11.28 5.48 -13.31
N LEU A 282 11.63 5.20 -12.06
CA LEU A 282 10.89 5.65 -10.89
C LEU A 282 11.48 7.00 -10.48
N TYR A 283 10.72 8.07 -10.66
CA TYR A 283 11.11 9.43 -10.33
C TYR A 283 10.54 9.82 -8.97
N LEU A 284 11.39 9.82 -7.94
CA LEU A 284 10.99 10.03 -6.56
C LEU A 284 11.17 11.49 -6.14
N ARG A 285 10.13 12.07 -5.55
CA ARG A 285 10.13 13.46 -5.05
C ARG A 285 10.92 13.58 -3.75
N GLN A 286 12.25 13.44 -3.87
CA GLN A 286 13.22 13.45 -2.77
C GLN A 286 14.36 14.41 -3.05
N GLU A 287 14.04 15.68 -3.29
CA GLU A 287 15.00 16.73 -3.63
C GLU A 287 16.09 16.89 -2.56
N GLY A 288 17.32 17.13 -3.03
CA GLY A 288 18.45 17.38 -2.14
C GLY A 288 18.84 16.18 -1.26
N ARG A 289 18.60 14.94 -1.70
CA ARG A 289 18.76 13.71 -0.90
C ARG A 289 17.80 13.66 0.30
N GLY A 290 16.57 14.12 0.13
CA GLY A 290 15.53 14.11 1.15
C GLY A 290 15.40 15.40 1.95
N ILE A 291 16.43 16.29 1.95
CA ILE A 291 16.40 17.54 2.74
C ILE A 291 15.60 18.68 2.11
N GLY A 292 15.12 18.50 0.89
CA GLY A 292 14.31 19.49 0.15
C GLY A 292 15.13 20.56 -0.57
N LEU A 293 14.46 21.28 -1.49
CA LEU A 293 15.12 22.26 -2.36
C LEU A 293 15.78 23.41 -1.60
N ARG A 294 15.10 23.97 -0.59
CA ARG A 294 15.64 25.09 0.20
C ARG A 294 16.98 24.73 0.83
N ASN A 295 17.04 23.60 1.53
CA ASN A 295 18.24 23.17 2.25
C ASN A 295 19.35 22.74 1.27
N LYS A 296 19.00 22.17 0.13
CA LYS A 296 19.96 21.93 -0.96
C LYS A 296 20.61 23.21 -1.45
N LEU A 297 19.86 24.31 -1.62
CA LEU A 297 20.43 25.58 -2.03
C LEU A 297 21.32 26.20 -0.93
N LEU A 298 20.97 26.05 0.35
CA LEU A 298 21.86 26.39 1.46
C LEU A 298 23.14 25.56 1.47
N ALA A 299 23.03 24.25 1.20
CA ALA A 299 24.21 23.39 1.04
C ALA A 299 25.11 23.86 -0.14
N TYR A 300 24.52 24.34 -1.23
CA TYR A 300 25.27 24.92 -2.34
C TYR A 300 26.05 26.19 -1.93
N GLN A 301 25.47 27.07 -1.08
CA GLN A 301 26.20 28.22 -0.53
C GLN A 301 27.40 27.80 0.32
N LEU A 302 27.28 26.76 1.13
CA LEU A 302 28.40 26.19 1.90
C LEU A 302 29.47 25.59 0.97
N GLN A 303 29.07 24.94 -0.11
CA GLN A 303 29.99 24.38 -1.10
C GLN A 303 30.77 25.48 -1.84
N GLU A 304 30.19 26.64 -2.10
CA GLU A 304 30.88 27.81 -2.66
C GLU A 304 31.94 28.39 -1.70
N GLN A 305 31.82 28.08 -0.41
CA GLN A 305 32.83 28.41 0.62
C GLN A 305 33.87 27.29 0.83
N GLY A 306 33.84 26.24 0.00
CA GLY A 306 34.81 25.12 0.05
C GLY A 306 34.40 23.90 0.89
N VAL A 307 33.18 23.88 1.45
CA VAL A 307 32.65 22.70 2.15
C VAL A 307 32.23 21.67 1.11
N ASP A 308 32.51 20.38 1.31
CA ASP A 308 32.01 19.38 0.39
C ASP A 308 30.55 19.02 0.63
N THR A 309 29.92 18.28 -0.30
CA THR A 309 28.49 17.94 -0.26
C THR A 309 28.08 17.13 0.97
N TYR A 310 28.95 16.27 1.50
CA TYR A 310 28.68 15.47 2.69
C TYR A 310 28.63 16.34 3.94
N ASP A 311 29.71 17.13 4.14
CA ASP A 311 29.86 17.98 5.32
C ASP A 311 28.88 19.15 5.31
N ALA A 312 28.44 19.62 4.13
CA ALA A 312 27.41 20.66 4.00
C ALA A 312 26.05 20.21 4.58
N ASN A 313 25.63 18.96 4.33
CA ASN A 313 24.39 18.42 4.91
C ASN A 313 24.51 18.30 6.44
N VAL A 314 25.63 17.80 6.94
CA VAL A 314 25.87 17.66 8.38
C VAL A 314 25.87 19.01 9.10
N GLN A 315 26.50 20.05 8.49
CA GLN A 315 26.48 21.42 9.05
C GLN A 315 25.08 22.05 9.09
N LEU A 316 24.19 21.62 8.21
CA LEU A 316 22.78 22.03 8.21
C LEU A 316 21.90 21.21 9.17
N GLY A 317 22.47 20.23 9.89
CA GLY A 317 21.77 19.40 10.87
C GLY A 317 21.07 18.18 10.31
N PHE A 318 21.39 17.76 9.09
CA PHE A 318 20.83 16.58 8.44
C PHE A 318 21.83 15.39 8.40
N ALA A 319 21.31 14.19 8.24
CA ALA A 319 22.15 13.07 7.83
C ALA A 319 22.77 13.35 6.43
N PRO A 320 23.91 12.73 6.09
CA PRO A 320 24.51 12.87 4.77
C PRO A 320 23.59 12.47 3.61
N ASP A 321 22.66 11.52 3.88
CA ASP A 321 21.64 11.04 2.96
C ASP A 321 20.37 10.69 3.76
N GLU A 322 19.27 11.40 3.49
CA GLU A 322 17.95 11.25 4.14
C GLU A 322 16.94 10.55 3.21
N ARG A 323 17.42 9.93 2.10
CA ARG A 323 16.51 9.29 1.16
C ARG A 323 15.94 8.01 1.71
N ASP A 324 14.65 7.83 1.49
CA ASP A 324 13.91 6.60 1.72
C ASP A 324 13.45 6.00 0.38
N TYR A 325 13.64 4.70 0.21
CA TYR A 325 13.25 3.98 -1.01
C TYR A 325 12.05 3.06 -0.81
N SER A 326 11.37 3.11 0.34
CA SER A 326 10.18 2.28 0.63
C SER A 326 9.08 2.48 -0.41
N ILE A 327 8.81 3.73 -0.82
CA ILE A 327 7.83 4.04 -1.86
C ILE A 327 8.18 3.40 -3.22
N ALA A 328 9.47 3.28 -3.56
CA ALA A 328 9.87 2.58 -4.78
C ALA A 328 9.51 1.10 -4.73
N VAL A 329 9.68 0.48 -3.56
CA VAL A 329 9.28 -0.92 -3.33
C VAL A 329 7.78 -1.08 -3.46
N ASP A 330 7.00 -0.22 -2.80
CA ASP A 330 5.54 -0.26 -2.86
C ASP A 330 5.02 -0.09 -4.30
N ILE A 331 5.62 0.81 -5.10
CA ILE A 331 5.28 0.99 -6.51
C ILE A 331 5.60 -0.27 -7.33
N LEU A 332 6.77 -0.87 -7.13
CA LEU A 332 7.18 -2.09 -7.84
C LEU A 332 6.28 -3.27 -7.47
N ASP A 333 6.00 -3.44 -6.19
CA ASP A 333 5.08 -4.45 -5.67
C ASP A 333 3.67 -4.26 -6.22
N TYR A 334 3.16 -3.02 -6.21
CA TYR A 334 1.85 -2.69 -6.76
C TYR A 334 1.77 -2.98 -8.26
N LEU A 335 2.84 -2.80 -9.03
CA LEU A 335 2.89 -3.12 -10.45
C LEU A 335 3.15 -4.62 -10.73
N GLY A 336 3.40 -5.43 -9.70
CA GLY A 336 3.69 -6.86 -9.83
C GLY A 336 5.09 -7.16 -10.38
N ILE A 337 6.04 -6.23 -10.25
CA ILE A 337 7.41 -6.36 -10.73
C ILE A 337 8.23 -7.16 -9.71
N LYS A 338 8.52 -8.42 -10.00
CA LYS A 338 9.16 -9.36 -9.06
C LYS A 338 10.68 -9.30 -9.04
N SER A 339 11.30 -8.93 -10.16
CA SER A 339 12.77 -8.91 -10.30
C SER A 339 13.23 -7.80 -11.22
N VAL A 340 14.37 -7.19 -10.89
CA VAL A 340 14.86 -6.01 -11.58
C VAL A 340 16.36 -6.09 -11.89
N LYS A 341 16.77 -5.42 -12.99
CA LYS A 341 18.15 -4.98 -13.24
C LYS A 341 18.21 -3.51 -12.87
N LEU A 342 19.03 -3.16 -11.88
CA LEU A 342 19.07 -1.80 -11.35
C LEU A 342 20.13 -0.95 -12.03
N LEU A 343 19.70 0.10 -12.75
CA LEU A 343 20.59 1.07 -13.40
C LEU A 343 21.08 2.10 -12.37
N THR A 344 22.25 1.86 -11.76
CA THR A 344 22.80 2.70 -10.69
C THR A 344 24.31 2.55 -10.54
N ASN A 345 24.95 3.62 -10.02
CA ASN A 345 26.33 3.61 -9.54
C ASN A 345 26.40 3.67 -7.99
N ASN A 346 25.26 3.77 -7.30
CA ASN A 346 25.21 3.89 -5.84
C ASN A 346 25.07 2.51 -5.19
N PRO A 347 26.08 2.00 -4.43
CA PRO A 347 25.99 0.73 -3.73
C PRO A 347 24.92 0.74 -2.63
N ASP A 348 24.79 1.84 -1.89
CA ASP A 348 23.81 2.00 -0.82
C ASP A 348 22.36 1.84 -1.34
N LYS A 349 22.06 2.35 -2.56
CA LYS A 349 20.76 2.14 -3.20
C LYS A 349 20.48 0.66 -3.48
N VAL A 350 21.47 -0.11 -3.86
CA VAL A 350 21.34 -1.56 -4.07
C VAL A 350 21.04 -2.25 -2.76
N GLU A 351 21.79 -1.91 -1.70
CA GLU A 351 21.65 -2.49 -0.37
C GLU A 351 20.26 -2.17 0.23
N GLN A 352 19.84 -0.89 0.23
CA GLN A 352 18.53 -0.48 0.76
C GLN A 352 17.38 -1.16 0.03
N LEU A 353 17.34 -1.14 -1.31
CA LEU A 353 16.28 -1.78 -2.08
C LEU A 353 16.25 -3.30 -1.87
N SER A 354 17.43 -3.95 -1.76
CA SER A 354 17.50 -5.38 -1.47
C SER A 354 17.01 -5.71 -0.06
N SER A 355 17.39 -4.90 0.95
CA SER A 355 16.92 -5.09 2.33
C SER A 355 15.42 -4.90 2.49
N LEU A 356 14.81 -4.07 1.63
CA LEU A 356 13.37 -3.87 1.53
C LEU A 356 12.65 -4.96 0.70
N GLY A 357 13.38 -5.99 0.22
CA GLY A 357 12.78 -7.17 -0.42
C GLY A 357 12.77 -7.17 -1.94
N ILE A 358 13.36 -6.17 -2.62
CA ILE A 358 13.47 -6.17 -4.08
C ILE A 358 14.52 -7.18 -4.54
N ASN A 359 14.13 -8.09 -5.43
CA ASN A 359 15.05 -9.03 -6.07
C ASN A 359 15.85 -8.32 -7.19
N ILE A 360 17.04 -7.83 -6.85
CA ILE A 360 17.97 -7.22 -7.80
C ILE A 360 18.85 -8.31 -8.37
N VAL A 361 18.57 -8.76 -9.60
CA VAL A 361 19.34 -9.83 -10.27
C VAL A 361 20.65 -9.33 -10.85
N ASP A 362 20.75 -8.04 -11.20
CA ASP A 362 21.96 -7.44 -11.76
C ASP A 362 21.97 -5.92 -11.51
N ARG A 363 23.15 -5.34 -11.49
CA ARG A 363 23.38 -3.91 -11.45
C ARG A 363 24.03 -3.44 -12.74
N GLU A 364 23.39 -2.53 -13.43
CA GLU A 364 23.95 -1.89 -14.61
C GLU A 364 24.55 -0.51 -14.26
N PRO A 365 25.79 -0.21 -14.70
CA PRO A 365 26.39 1.11 -14.50
C PRO A 365 25.73 2.14 -15.42
N ILE A 366 25.58 3.37 -14.91
CA ILE A 366 25.24 4.54 -15.70
C ILE A 366 26.44 5.44 -15.84
N LYS A 367 27.05 5.49 -17.03
CA LYS A 367 28.30 6.21 -17.28
C LYS A 367 28.01 7.57 -17.89
N ILE A 368 28.34 8.63 -17.15
CA ILE A 368 28.24 10.02 -17.59
C ILE A 368 29.64 10.61 -17.64
N LYS A 369 29.95 11.37 -18.68
CA LYS A 369 31.23 12.04 -18.81
C LYS A 369 31.33 13.19 -17.84
N PRO A 370 32.35 13.25 -16.96
CA PRO A 370 32.48 14.35 -16.01
C PRO A 370 32.68 15.70 -16.69
N HIS A 371 32.03 16.75 -16.16
CA HIS A 371 32.27 18.14 -16.48
C HIS A 371 33.30 18.73 -15.54
N LYS A 372 33.89 19.86 -15.93
CA LYS A 372 34.84 20.58 -15.08
C LYS A 372 34.20 20.97 -13.74
N GLU A 373 32.96 21.39 -13.79
CA GLU A 373 32.18 21.92 -12.66
C GLU A 373 31.76 20.83 -11.66
N ASN A 374 31.49 19.59 -12.12
CA ASN A 374 31.01 18.50 -11.25
C ASN A 374 32.12 17.52 -10.84
N LYS A 375 33.36 17.70 -11.27
CA LYS A 375 34.46 16.78 -10.99
C LYS A 375 34.65 16.57 -9.48
N HIS A 376 34.66 17.63 -8.71
CA HIS A 376 34.77 17.56 -7.23
C HIS A 376 33.60 16.84 -6.60
N TYR A 377 32.37 17.13 -7.04
CA TYR A 377 31.16 16.47 -6.59
C TYR A 377 31.20 14.95 -6.86
N LEU A 378 31.63 14.52 -8.03
CA LEU A 378 31.77 13.12 -8.39
C LEU A 378 32.90 12.43 -7.58
N GLN A 379 34.00 13.13 -7.29
CA GLN A 379 35.04 12.64 -6.37
C GLN A 379 34.51 12.42 -4.96
N THR A 380 33.70 13.33 -4.43
CA THR A 380 33.03 13.15 -3.12
C THR A 380 32.10 11.94 -3.14
N LYS A 381 31.30 11.74 -4.20
CA LYS A 381 30.49 10.54 -4.37
C LYS A 381 31.33 9.26 -4.34
N LYS A 382 32.46 9.25 -5.02
CA LYS A 382 33.35 8.09 -5.06
C LYS A 382 33.98 7.78 -3.70
N ILE A 383 34.49 8.80 -3.02
CA ILE A 383 35.29 8.63 -1.78
C ILE A 383 34.38 8.48 -0.55
N LYS A 384 33.37 9.33 -0.37
CA LYS A 384 32.55 9.38 0.84
C LYS A 384 31.26 8.53 0.75
N PHE A 385 30.78 8.25 -0.46
CA PHE A 385 29.56 7.44 -0.68
C PHE A 385 29.84 6.14 -1.45
N ASN A 386 31.10 5.77 -1.64
CA ASN A 386 31.55 4.52 -2.29
C ASN A 386 30.92 4.25 -3.66
N HIS A 387 30.54 5.30 -4.40
CA HIS A 387 29.97 5.12 -5.73
C HIS A 387 30.92 4.44 -6.70
N PHE A 388 30.40 3.55 -7.52
CA PHE A 388 31.13 2.85 -8.58
C PHE A 388 31.37 3.80 -9.78
N LEU A 389 32.38 4.67 -9.68
CA LEU A 389 32.71 5.67 -10.68
C LEU A 389 34.16 5.49 -11.17
N ASP A 390 34.31 5.45 -12.49
CA ASP A 390 35.60 5.42 -13.18
C ASP A 390 36.04 6.87 -13.49
N ILE A 391 36.52 7.62 -12.44
CA ILE A 391 36.93 9.03 -12.54
C ILE A 391 38.27 9.25 -11.83
#